data_8a40859e75a4e2b0bbfe0cb2bf213c6f
#
_entry.id   8a40859e75a4e2b0bbfe0cb2bf213c6f
#
_cell.length_a   1.000
_cell.length_b   1.000
_cell.length_c   1.000
_cell.angle_alpha   90.00
_cell.angle_beta   90.00
_cell.angle_gamma   90.00
#
_symmetry.space_group_name_H-M   'P 1'
#
loop_
_entity.id
_entity.type
_entity.pdbx_description
1 polymer ?
#
loop_
_entity_poly.entity_id
_entity_poly.type
_entity_poly.pdbx_seq_one_letter_code
_entity_poly.pdbx_strand_id
1 'polypeptide(L)'
;MYLTRTRDIRRIGFVSTRFKGTDGVSLETEKWATVLGRMGYECYYYCGLSDRPAERTMLVEEAYFGHPDVAALQTLCFGVTERDEEITGEIHYLRQLLKKSLYGFIVDFRIDLLVVENALSIPMNIPFGLAITEVIAETGMPAIGHHHDFFWERQRFLMSGVDDYLDMAFPPRLHSINHVVINTEARAQLGRRRGLSSTVIPNVYDFAARPRGVDEYNRTLRADLGMGEGDFLFLQPTRVIARKGIEHAIELVSRLGERRVKLLVSHQERDEGTDYYRRIAEYAGFLKVDLVAGSPLLGTSRGSGPEGGKIYDLWDCYANADLVTYPSAYEGFGNAFLEAIFYKKPVMVNRYSIFESDIEPIGFKTALMDTYITDETVRHVRRFLDEPELRREATERNFELGRKYFSYELLEQRLRTVIMNFGVVG
;
A
#
# COMPACT_ATOMS: atom_id res chain seq x y z
N MET A 1 -33.55 -20.65 22.30
CA MET A 1 -34.07 -19.38 21.77
C MET A 1 -32.93 -18.36 21.85
N TYR A 2 -32.02 -18.39 20.85
CA TYR A 2 -30.92 -17.40 20.74
C TYR A 2 -31.54 -16.15 20.16
N LEU A 3 -31.76 -15.15 21.00
CA LEU A 3 -32.12 -13.81 20.55
C LEU A 3 -30.94 -13.23 19.76
N THR A 4 -31.13 -13.07 18.47
CA THR A 4 -30.29 -12.28 17.58
C THR A 4 -30.24 -10.86 18.10
N ARG A 5 -29.26 -10.54 18.97
CA ARG A 5 -28.93 -9.17 19.29
C ARG A 5 -28.21 -8.60 18.05
N THR A 6 -28.84 -7.67 17.36
CA THR A 6 -28.11 -6.71 16.51
C THR A 6 -26.99 -6.14 17.37
N ARG A 7 -25.76 -6.56 17.14
CA ARG A 7 -24.60 -6.01 17.86
C ARG A 7 -24.46 -4.56 17.40
N ASP A 8 -24.64 -3.64 18.34
CA ASP A 8 -24.35 -2.23 18.10
C ASP A 8 -22.82 -2.07 18.06
N ILE A 9 -22.25 -2.12 16.86
CA ILE A 9 -20.80 -1.97 16.65
C ILE A 9 -20.46 -0.50 16.87
N ARG A 10 -19.55 -0.22 17.79
CA ARG A 10 -19.05 1.12 18.10
C ARG A 10 -17.54 1.19 18.11
N ARG A 11 -16.88 0.12 18.54
CA ARG A 11 -15.44 0.05 18.76
C ARG A 11 -14.81 -0.96 17.84
N ILE A 12 -13.93 -0.48 16.99
CA ILE A 12 -13.26 -1.27 15.95
C ILE A 12 -11.80 -1.43 16.34
N GLY A 13 -11.35 -2.68 16.43
CA GLY A 13 -9.96 -3.04 16.69
C GLY A 13 -9.24 -3.39 15.40
N PHE A 14 -8.30 -2.55 14.96
CA PHE A 14 -7.37 -2.88 13.90
C PHE A 14 -6.27 -3.80 14.42
N VAL A 15 -6.00 -4.90 13.72
CA VAL A 15 -5.04 -5.93 14.10
C VAL A 15 -4.06 -6.15 12.96
N SER A 16 -2.76 -5.96 13.21
CA SER A 16 -1.70 -6.23 12.23
C SER A 16 -0.38 -6.52 12.94
N THR A 17 0.61 -6.98 12.20
CA THR A 17 1.97 -7.13 12.72
C THR A 17 2.65 -5.78 12.98
N ARG A 18 2.27 -4.74 12.23
CA ARG A 18 2.86 -3.40 12.31
C ARG A 18 1.86 -2.33 11.83
N PHE A 19 1.85 -1.20 12.52
CA PHE A 19 1.21 0.06 12.09
C PHE A 19 2.21 1.21 12.23
N LYS A 20 3.30 1.18 11.47
CA LYS A 20 4.35 2.20 11.51
C LYS A 20 4.95 2.46 10.15
N GLY A 21 5.14 3.73 9.84
CA GLY A 21 5.84 4.18 8.63
C GLY A 21 4.91 4.33 7.43
N THR A 22 5.51 4.33 6.24
CA THR A 22 4.86 4.69 4.97
C THR A 22 4.62 3.48 4.05
N ASP A 23 4.55 2.27 4.61
CA ASP A 23 4.16 1.11 3.80
C ASP A 23 2.66 1.13 3.45
N GLY A 24 2.30 0.44 2.35
CA GLY A 24 0.95 0.51 1.80
C GLY A 24 -0.15 0.05 2.78
N VAL A 25 0.12 -0.95 3.64
CA VAL A 25 -0.84 -1.45 4.63
C VAL A 25 -1.08 -0.41 5.72
N SER A 26 0.01 0.16 6.28
CA SER A 26 -0.09 1.19 7.34
C SER A 26 -0.80 2.45 6.86
N LEU A 27 -0.53 2.88 5.61
CA LEU A 27 -1.19 4.05 5.01
C LEU A 27 -2.67 3.78 4.73
N GLU A 28 -3.01 2.60 4.21
CA GLU A 28 -4.41 2.27 3.91
C GLU A 28 -5.23 2.09 5.19
N THR A 29 -4.65 1.48 6.23
CA THR A 29 -5.27 1.40 7.57
C THR A 29 -5.62 2.78 8.12
N GLU A 30 -4.75 3.77 7.94
CA GLU A 30 -5.01 5.15 8.40
C GLU A 30 -6.21 5.78 7.68
N LYS A 31 -6.32 5.55 6.37
CA LYS A 31 -7.47 6.00 5.59
C LYS A 31 -8.78 5.35 6.06
N TRP A 32 -8.75 4.03 6.30
CA TRP A 32 -9.89 3.30 6.84
C TRP A 32 -10.28 3.82 8.23
N ALA A 33 -9.32 3.99 9.14
CA ALA A 33 -9.57 4.52 10.47
C ALA A 33 -10.13 5.95 10.43
N THR A 34 -9.64 6.78 9.51
CA THR A 34 -10.14 8.15 9.28
C THR A 34 -11.60 8.13 8.83
N VAL A 35 -11.94 7.29 7.85
CA VAL A 35 -13.31 7.20 7.33
C VAL A 35 -14.24 6.59 8.38
N LEU A 36 -13.84 5.55 9.08
CA LEU A 36 -14.61 4.96 10.18
C LEU A 36 -14.83 5.96 11.31
N GLY A 37 -13.83 6.77 11.64
CA GLY A 37 -13.98 7.87 12.60
C GLY A 37 -15.00 8.92 12.15
N ARG A 38 -15.03 9.30 10.85
CA ARG A 38 -16.07 10.18 10.28
C ARG A 38 -17.46 9.55 10.36
N MET A 39 -17.54 8.22 10.31
CA MET A 39 -18.81 7.47 10.48
C MET A 39 -19.26 7.34 11.95
N GLY A 40 -18.44 7.79 12.91
CA GLY A 40 -18.74 7.77 14.33
C GLY A 40 -18.23 6.55 15.11
N TYR A 41 -17.37 5.72 14.49
CA TYR A 41 -16.72 4.60 15.17
C TYR A 41 -15.45 5.05 15.93
N GLU A 42 -15.17 4.39 17.05
CA GLU A 42 -13.92 4.53 17.78
C GLU A 42 -12.92 3.45 17.30
N CYS A 43 -11.72 3.86 16.85
CA CYS A 43 -10.69 2.95 16.34
C CYS A 43 -9.58 2.75 17.38
N TYR A 44 -9.18 1.48 17.55
CA TYR A 44 -8.12 1.00 18.42
C TYR A 44 -7.18 0.08 17.66
N TYR A 45 -5.96 -0.13 18.16
CA TYR A 45 -4.90 -0.83 17.42
C TYR A 45 -4.25 -1.90 18.29
N TYR A 46 -4.02 -3.08 17.70
CA TYR A 46 -3.20 -4.16 18.25
C TYR A 46 -2.10 -4.51 17.26
N CYS A 47 -0.84 -4.39 17.65
CA CYS A 47 0.29 -4.69 16.78
C CYS A 47 1.59 -4.83 17.57
N GLY A 48 2.66 -5.29 16.88
CA GLY A 48 3.99 -5.41 17.46
C GLY A 48 4.87 -4.16 17.29
N LEU A 49 4.51 -3.24 16.41
CA LEU A 49 5.23 -1.98 16.21
C LEU A 49 4.27 -0.91 15.71
N SER A 50 4.26 0.27 16.36
CA SER A 50 3.26 1.31 16.09
C SER A 50 3.83 2.73 16.15
N ASP A 51 3.22 3.62 15.36
CA ASP A 51 3.27 5.08 15.50
C ASP A 51 1.88 5.69 15.79
N ARG A 52 0.90 4.83 16.10
CA ARG A 52 -0.47 5.23 16.46
C ARG A 52 -0.55 5.75 17.90
N PRO A 53 -1.61 6.49 18.29
CA PRO A 53 -1.78 7.02 19.65
C PRO A 53 -1.66 5.91 20.69
N ALA A 54 -0.79 6.08 21.68
CA ALA A 54 -0.47 5.07 22.70
C ALA A 54 -1.69 4.67 23.52
N GLU A 55 -2.60 5.62 23.81
CA GLU A 55 -3.82 5.42 24.59
C GLU A 55 -4.88 4.59 23.84
N ARG A 56 -4.70 4.37 22.55
CA ARG A 56 -5.57 3.54 21.70
C ARG A 56 -4.87 2.32 21.15
N THR A 57 -3.63 2.05 21.59
CA THR A 57 -2.80 0.98 21.05
C THR A 57 -2.38 0.01 22.14
N MET A 58 -2.65 -1.27 21.91
CA MET A 58 -2.00 -2.35 22.65
C MET A 58 -0.79 -2.83 21.84
N LEU A 59 0.41 -2.55 22.36
CA LEU A 59 1.67 -2.97 21.75
C LEU A 59 2.10 -4.30 22.36
N VAL A 60 2.31 -5.33 21.52
CA VAL A 60 2.77 -6.67 21.90
C VAL A 60 3.92 -7.03 20.97
N GLU A 61 5.15 -6.97 21.47
CA GLU A 61 6.37 -7.06 20.64
C GLU A 61 6.43 -8.33 19.80
N GLU A 62 5.95 -9.46 20.32
CA GLU A 62 5.90 -10.74 19.63
C GLU A 62 4.91 -10.78 18.47
N ALA A 63 4.00 -9.80 18.35
CA ALA A 63 3.16 -9.65 17.16
C ALA A 63 3.95 -9.09 15.96
N TYR A 64 5.10 -8.43 16.19
CA TYR A 64 5.93 -7.89 15.12
C TYR A 64 6.68 -8.99 14.37
N PHE A 65 6.62 -8.97 13.06
CA PHE A 65 7.31 -9.96 12.22
C PHE A 65 8.85 -9.87 12.29
N GLY A 66 9.40 -8.76 12.76
CA GLY A 66 10.84 -8.57 13.00
C GLY A 66 11.26 -8.88 14.44
N HIS A 67 10.36 -9.37 15.33
CA HIS A 67 10.74 -9.89 16.63
C HIS A 67 11.72 -11.05 16.44
N PRO A 68 12.81 -11.16 17.23
CA PRO A 68 13.86 -12.18 17.02
C PRO A 68 13.30 -13.61 16.89
N ASP A 69 12.43 -14.03 17.79
CA ASP A 69 11.85 -15.38 17.78
C ASP A 69 10.95 -15.61 16.56
N VAL A 70 10.16 -14.61 16.18
CA VAL A 70 9.29 -14.69 14.99
C VAL A 70 10.13 -14.76 13.71
N ALA A 71 11.19 -13.95 13.61
CA ALA A 71 12.11 -13.96 12.47
C ALA A 71 12.86 -15.29 12.35
N ALA A 72 13.28 -15.88 13.48
CA ALA A 72 13.89 -17.20 13.52
C ALA A 72 12.91 -18.28 13.00
N LEU A 73 11.67 -18.29 13.49
CA LEU A 73 10.63 -19.21 13.01
C LEU A 73 10.34 -19.06 11.51
N GLN A 74 10.34 -17.84 10.97
CA GLN A 74 10.16 -17.62 9.52
C GLN A 74 11.24 -18.35 8.71
N THR A 75 12.48 -18.32 9.16
CA THR A 75 13.60 -18.99 8.49
C THR A 75 13.49 -20.52 8.58
N LEU A 76 12.96 -21.04 9.69
CA LEU A 76 12.79 -22.48 9.92
C LEU A 76 11.53 -23.06 9.24
N CYS A 77 10.53 -22.23 8.96
CA CYS A 77 9.26 -22.67 8.39
C CYS A 77 9.18 -22.60 6.87
N PHE A 78 9.98 -21.74 6.22
CA PHE A 78 9.94 -21.53 4.77
C PHE A 78 11.28 -21.86 4.11
N GLY A 79 11.22 -22.31 2.85
CA GLY A 79 12.35 -22.87 2.13
C GLY A 79 12.63 -24.33 2.47
N VAL A 80 11.75 -24.97 3.24
CA VAL A 80 11.78 -26.36 3.70
C VAL A 80 10.44 -27.02 3.45
N THR A 81 10.37 -28.36 3.47
CA THR A 81 9.14 -29.13 3.25
C THR A 81 8.65 -29.85 4.50
N GLU A 82 9.45 -29.87 5.55
CA GLU A 82 9.20 -30.56 6.81
C GLU A 82 9.53 -29.63 7.98
N ARG A 83 8.92 -29.88 9.12
CA ARG A 83 9.27 -29.24 10.40
C ARG A 83 9.35 -30.28 11.49
N ASP A 84 10.19 -30.05 12.47
CA ASP A 84 10.32 -30.90 13.65
C ASP A 84 9.32 -30.50 14.77
N GLU A 85 9.34 -31.33 15.84
CA GLU A 85 8.48 -31.13 17.01
C GLU A 85 8.84 -29.85 17.78
N GLU A 86 10.13 -29.47 17.84
CA GLU A 86 10.61 -28.29 18.55
C GLU A 86 10.03 -27.00 17.90
N ILE A 87 10.11 -26.89 16.57
CA ILE A 87 9.52 -25.77 15.81
C ILE A 87 8.01 -25.70 16.05
N THR A 88 7.33 -26.85 16.05
CA THR A 88 5.89 -26.93 16.35
C THR A 88 5.58 -26.42 17.76
N GLY A 89 6.41 -26.80 18.74
CA GLY A 89 6.30 -26.37 20.14
C GLY A 89 6.43 -24.84 20.27
N GLU A 90 7.42 -24.26 19.61
CA GLU A 90 7.67 -22.81 19.63
C GLU A 90 6.53 -22.01 18.97
N ILE A 91 6.02 -22.48 17.83
CA ILE A 91 4.83 -21.89 17.20
C ILE A 91 3.65 -21.89 18.16
N HIS A 92 3.40 -23.00 18.86
CA HIS A 92 2.29 -23.11 19.81
C HIS A 92 2.49 -22.23 21.05
N TYR A 93 3.72 -22.10 21.54
CA TYR A 93 4.04 -21.21 22.66
C TYR A 93 3.71 -19.75 22.33
N LEU A 94 4.26 -19.22 21.24
CA LEU A 94 4.01 -17.84 20.81
C LEU A 94 2.52 -17.61 20.46
N ARG A 95 1.86 -18.60 19.82
CA ARG A 95 0.43 -18.55 19.57
C ARG A 95 -0.39 -18.36 20.85
N GLN A 96 -0.08 -19.10 21.92
CA GLN A 96 -0.82 -18.97 23.19
C GLN A 96 -0.58 -17.61 23.86
N LEU A 97 0.64 -17.09 23.81
CA LEU A 97 0.95 -15.75 24.31
C LEU A 97 0.15 -14.68 23.56
N LEU A 98 0.21 -14.70 22.23
CA LEU A 98 -0.49 -13.75 21.35
C LEU A 98 -2.01 -13.87 21.45
N LYS A 99 -2.53 -15.09 21.59
CA LYS A 99 -3.95 -15.34 21.81
C LYS A 99 -4.43 -14.72 23.11
N LYS A 100 -3.70 -14.91 24.23
CA LYS A 100 -4.05 -14.32 25.53
C LYS A 100 -4.03 -12.80 25.49
N SER A 101 -3.03 -12.18 24.87
CA SER A 101 -2.95 -10.72 24.75
C SER A 101 -4.04 -10.15 23.82
N LEU A 102 -4.44 -10.87 22.76
CA LEU A 102 -5.54 -10.46 21.88
C LEU A 102 -6.90 -10.51 22.61
N TYR A 103 -7.13 -11.51 23.47
CA TYR A 103 -8.29 -11.50 24.37
C TYR A 103 -8.27 -10.29 25.30
N GLY A 104 -7.10 -9.94 25.89
CA GLY A 104 -6.92 -8.72 26.68
C GLY A 104 -7.31 -7.47 25.90
N PHE A 105 -6.83 -7.32 24.67
CA PHE A 105 -7.17 -6.20 23.80
C PHE A 105 -8.68 -6.05 23.59
N ILE A 106 -9.36 -7.17 23.28
CA ILE A 106 -10.80 -7.18 23.05
C ILE A 106 -11.56 -6.73 24.30
N VAL A 107 -11.15 -7.20 25.47
CA VAL A 107 -11.83 -6.89 26.76
C VAL A 107 -11.52 -5.47 27.21
N ASP A 108 -10.26 -5.08 27.23
CA ASP A 108 -9.79 -3.80 27.80
C ASP A 108 -10.33 -2.61 26.99
N PHE A 109 -10.33 -2.72 25.64
CA PHE A 109 -10.86 -1.68 24.76
C PHE A 109 -12.33 -1.91 24.38
N ARG A 110 -12.96 -3.01 24.85
CA ARG A 110 -14.37 -3.37 24.53
C ARG A 110 -14.63 -3.39 23.03
N ILE A 111 -13.80 -4.10 22.30
CA ILE A 111 -13.86 -4.18 20.83
C ILE A 111 -15.11 -4.97 20.39
N ASP A 112 -15.85 -4.41 19.45
CA ASP A 112 -17.07 -5.02 18.87
C ASP A 112 -16.81 -5.70 17.52
N LEU A 113 -15.83 -5.20 16.76
CA LEU A 113 -15.45 -5.66 15.42
C LEU A 113 -13.93 -5.63 15.27
N LEU A 114 -13.34 -6.68 14.74
CA LEU A 114 -11.92 -6.68 14.33
C LEU A 114 -11.77 -6.33 12.84
N VAL A 115 -10.77 -5.53 12.50
CA VAL A 115 -10.27 -5.34 11.14
C VAL A 115 -8.84 -5.86 11.11
N VAL A 116 -8.64 -7.01 10.47
CA VAL A 116 -7.35 -7.67 10.40
C VAL A 116 -6.64 -7.29 9.11
N GLU A 117 -5.61 -6.48 9.26
CA GLU A 117 -4.84 -5.92 8.16
C GLU A 117 -3.70 -6.86 7.77
N ASN A 118 -3.88 -7.59 6.69
CA ASN A 118 -2.92 -8.49 6.05
C ASN A 118 -2.39 -9.66 6.91
N ALA A 119 -2.65 -9.69 8.21
CA ALA A 119 -2.14 -10.72 9.13
C ALA A 119 -2.78 -12.10 8.94
N LEU A 120 -3.90 -12.18 8.20
CA LEU A 120 -4.56 -13.42 7.79
C LEU A 120 -4.38 -13.72 6.28
N SER A 121 -3.46 -13.06 5.61
CA SER A 121 -3.18 -13.30 4.18
C SER A 121 -1.71 -13.58 3.90
N ILE A 122 -0.81 -12.95 4.66
CA ILE A 122 0.63 -13.13 4.53
C ILE A 122 1.18 -13.67 5.85
N PRO A 123 1.78 -14.86 5.88
CA PRO A 123 2.28 -15.51 7.09
C PRO A 123 3.61 -14.90 7.56
N MET A 124 3.65 -13.57 7.72
CA MET A 124 4.80 -12.86 8.28
C MET A 124 5.02 -13.21 9.75
N ASN A 125 3.98 -13.70 10.41
CA ASN A 125 3.97 -14.20 11.78
C ASN A 125 2.92 -15.32 11.87
N ILE A 126 3.37 -16.58 11.72
CA ILE A 126 2.49 -17.75 11.72
C ILE A 126 1.75 -17.89 13.06
N PRO A 127 2.43 -17.84 14.24
CA PRO A 127 1.75 -17.87 15.54
C PRO A 127 0.63 -16.84 15.67
N PHE A 128 0.84 -15.64 15.12
CA PHE A 128 -0.13 -14.55 15.20
C PHE A 128 -1.37 -14.81 14.34
N GLY A 129 -1.19 -15.27 13.09
CA GLY A 129 -2.32 -15.66 12.24
C GLY A 129 -3.17 -16.77 12.85
N LEU A 130 -2.53 -17.76 13.47
CA LEU A 130 -3.21 -18.83 14.22
C LEU A 130 -3.96 -18.29 15.44
N ALA A 131 -3.34 -17.40 16.23
CA ALA A 131 -3.95 -16.80 17.41
C ALA A 131 -5.22 -16.00 17.05
N ILE A 132 -5.13 -15.16 16.01
CA ILE A 132 -6.28 -14.38 15.50
C ILE A 132 -7.40 -15.32 15.06
N THR A 133 -7.07 -16.35 14.27
CA THR A 133 -8.04 -17.34 13.78
C THR A 133 -8.76 -18.03 14.92
N GLU A 134 -8.04 -18.50 15.94
CA GLU A 134 -8.63 -19.17 17.12
C GLU A 134 -9.50 -18.22 17.93
N VAL A 135 -9.06 -16.99 18.21
CA VAL A 135 -9.87 -16.02 18.94
C VAL A 135 -11.19 -15.74 18.22
N ILE A 136 -11.16 -15.54 16.91
CA ILE A 136 -12.37 -15.32 16.12
C ILE A 136 -13.27 -16.56 16.14
N ALA A 137 -12.70 -17.76 15.99
CA ALA A 137 -13.45 -19.02 16.01
C ALA A 137 -14.12 -19.30 17.36
N GLU A 138 -13.41 -19.06 18.47
CA GLU A 138 -13.90 -19.31 19.83
C GLU A 138 -14.96 -18.30 20.29
N THR A 139 -14.84 -17.05 19.85
CA THR A 139 -15.74 -15.97 20.28
C THR A 139 -16.91 -15.71 19.33
N GLY A 140 -16.81 -16.15 18.08
CA GLY A 140 -17.73 -15.73 17.02
C GLY A 140 -17.69 -14.22 16.77
N MET A 141 -16.61 -13.54 17.14
CA MET A 141 -16.46 -12.09 16.97
C MET A 141 -16.55 -11.72 15.49
N PRO A 142 -17.32 -10.69 15.12
CA PRO A 142 -17.29 -10.13 13.79
C PRO A 142 -15.88 -9.68 13.42
N ALA A 143 -15.44 -10.03 12.22
CA ALA A 143 -14.13 -9.63 11.72
C ALA A 143 -14.15 -9.31 10.23
N ILE A 144 -13.40 -8.30 9.83
CA ILE A 144 -13.07 -8.00 8.43
C ILE A 144 -11.62 -8.44 8.23
N GLY A 145 -11.40 -9.41 7.33
CA GLY A 145 -10.06 -9.74 6.86
C GLY A 145 -9.74 -8.87 5.65
N HIS A 146 -8.91 -7.82 5.83
CA HIS A 146 -8.50 -6.91 4.76
C HIS A 146 -7.17 -7.38 4.17
N HIS A 147 -7.24 -7.84 2.92
CA HIS A 147 -6.14 -8.49 2.23
C HIS A 147 -5.60 -7.61 1.10
N HIS A 148 -4.35 -7.18 1.22
CA HIS A 148 -3.66 -6.40 0.20
C HIS A 148 -2.96 -7.29 -0.82
N ASP A 149 -2.48 -8.45 -0.38
CA ASP A 149 -1.88 -9.52 -1.17
C ASP A 149 -1.97 -10.84 -0.41
N PHE A 150 -1.65 -11.95 -1.08
CA PHE A 150 -1.69 -13.28 -0.49
C PHE A 150 -0.33 -13.95 -0.51
N PHE A 151 -0.11 -14.91 0.38
CA PHE A 151 1.18 -15.59 0.50
C PHE A 151 1.60 -16.35 -0.78
N TRP A 152 0.65 -16.87 -1.52
CA TRP A 152 0.92 -17.55 -2.79
C TRP A 152 1.38 -16.63 -3.92
N GLU A 153 1.30 -15.34 -3.76
CA GLU A 153 1.85 -14.34 -4.69
C GLU A 153 3.33 -14.06 -4.42
N ARG A 154 3.88 -14.59 -3.32
CA ARG A 154 5.24 -14.30 -2.86
C ARG A 154 6.11 -15.55 -2.88
N GLN A 155 7.11 -15.56 -3.75
CA GLN A 155 8.00 -16.70 -3.99
C GLN A 155 8.59 -17.31 -2.69
N ARG A 156 8.90 -16.49 -1.69
CA ARG A 156 9.49 -16.95 -0.41
C ARG A 156 8.59 -17.88 0.41
N PHE A 157 7.28 -17.89 0.17
CA PHE A 157 6.33 -18.70 0.92
C PHE A 157 5.84 -19.94 0.14
N LEU A 158 6.33 -20.16 -1.10
CA LEU A 158 5.86 -21.26 -1.95
C LEU A 158 6.38 -22.62 -1.49
N MET A 159 7.51 -22.68 -0.80
CA MET A 159 8.02 -23.90 -0.19
C MET A 159 7.92 -23.75 1.33
N SER A 160 7.15 -24.62 1.97
CA SER A 160 6.72 -24.45 3.35
C SER A 160 6.64 -25.77 4.12
N GLY A 161 7.22 -25.80 5.31
CA GLY A 161 7.05 -26.87 6.29
C GLY A 161 5.81 -26.69 7.19
N VAL A 162 4.93 -25.70 6.88
CA VAL A 162 3.78 -25.32 7.71
C VAL A 162 2.49 -25.18 6.91
N ASP A 163 2.34 -25.94 5.83
CA ASP A 163 1.18 -25.88 4.93
C ASP A 163 -0.15 -26.09 5.65
N ASP A 164 -0.18 -26.95 6.67
CA ASP A 164 -1.32 -27.15 7.55
C ASP A 164 -1.75 -25.86 8.27
N TYR A 165 -0.80 -25.04 8.74
CA TYR A 165 -1.08 -23.75 9.36
C TYR A 165 -1.46 -22.68 8.33
N LEU A 166 -0.86 -22.72 7.13
CA LEU A 166 -1.28 -21.84 6.04
C LEU A 166 -2.72 -22.13 5.63
N ASP A 167 -3.09 -23.38 5.55
CA ASP A 167 -4.46 -23.78 5.23
C ASP A 167 -5.46 -23.39 6.33
N MET A 168 -5.04 -23.43 7.59
CA MET A 168 -5.88 -23.08 8.73
C MET A 168 -6.15 -21.58 8.84
N ALA A 169 -5.15 -20.73 8.59
CA ALA A 169 -5.19 -19.32 9.00
C ALA A 169 -4.94 -18.27 7.91
N PHE A 170 -4.52 -18.66 6.66
CA PHE A 170 -4.06 -17.67 5.67
C PHE A 170 -4.73 -17.82 4.28
N PRO A 171 -5.96 -17.30 4.13
CA PRO A 171 -6.95 -16.85 5.12
C PRO A 171 -7.84 -17.97 5.63
N PRO A 172 -8.36 -17.85 6.86
CA PRO A 172 -9.19 -18.88 7.48
C PRO A 172 -10.62 -18.86 6.91
N ARG A 173 -11.27 -20.02 6.96
CA ARG A 173 -12.69 -20.17 6.60
C ARG A 173 -13.57 -20.12 7.84
N LEU A 174 -13.96 -18.91 8.27
CA LEU A 174 -14.86 -18.70 9.39
C LEU A 174 -16.05 -17.83 8.98
N HIS A 175 -17.26 -18.20 9.41
CA HIS A 175 -18.50 -17.48 9.03
C HIS A 175 -18.57 -16.05 9.58
N SER A 176 -17.86 -15.78 10.66
CA SER A 176 -17.78 -14.44 11.28
C SER A 176 -16.78 -13.51 10.62
N ILE A 177 -16.08 -13.95 9.56
CA ILE A 177 -15.14 -13.13 8.80
C ILE A 177 -15.74 -12.74 7.45
N ASN A 178 -15.84 -11.44 7.20
CA ASN A 178 -16.05 -10.88 5.89
C ASN A 178 -14.69 -10.56 5.26
N HIS A 179 -14.32 -11.27 4.19
CA HIS A 179 -13.08 -11.00 3.47
C HIS A 179 -13.23 -9.80 2.56
N VAL A 180 -12.28 -8.88 2.63
CA VAL A 180 -12.15 -7.72 1.76
C VAL A 180 -10.80 -7.80 1.05
N VAL A 181 -10.80 -7.54 -0.26
CA VAL A 181 -9.61 -7.51 -1.12
C VAL A 181 -9.54 -6.19 -1.87
N ILE A 182 -8.35 -5.77 -2.26
CA ILE A 182 -8.15 -4.45 -2.86
C ILE A 182 -8.32 -4.41 -4.39
N ASN A 183 -8.45 -5.57 -5.04
CA ASN A 183 -8.61 -5.66 -6.50
C ASN A 183 -9.41 -6.91 -6.92
N THR A 184 -9.82 -6.94 -8.19
CA THR A 184 -10.66 -8.04 -8.71
C THR A 184 -9.90 -9.33 -8.92
N GLU A 185 -8.60 -9.27 -9.21
CA GLU A 185 -7.74 -10.46 -9.35
C GLU A 185 -7.58 -11.18 -8.00
N ALA A 186 -7.32 -10.44 -6.92
CA ALA A 186 -7.26 -11.00 -5.56
C ALA A 186 -8.59 -11.68 -5.19
N ARG A 187 -9.76 -11.10 -5.57
CA ARG A 187 -11.07 -11.74 -5.40
C ARG A 187 -11.16 -13.06 -6.16
N ALA A 188 -10.73 -13.07 -7.40
CA ALA A 188 -10.75 -14.27 -8.23
C ALA A 188 -9.83 -15.37 -7.67
N GLN A 189 -8.62 -15.01 -7.25
CA GLN A 189 -7.67 -15.93 -6.64
C GLN A 189 -8.19 -16.51 -5.33
N LEU A 190 -8.73 -15.68 -4.45
CA LEU A 190 -9.28 -16.10 -3.17
C LEU A 190 -10.45 -17.10 -3.38
N GLY A 191 -11.34 -16.80 -4.33
CA GLY A 191 -12.42 -17.71 -4.71
C GLY A 191 -11.93 -19.05 -5.24
N ARG A 192 -10.98 -19.03 -6.18
CA ARG A 192 -10.47 -20.26 -6.82
C ARG A 192 -9.61 -21.13 -5.89
N ARG A 193 -8.75 -20.49 -5.05
CA ARG A 193 -7.79 -21.22 -4.21
C ARG A 193 -8.39 -21.66 -2.87
N ARG A 194 -9.26 -20.84 -2.29
CA ARG A 194 -9.78 -21.04 -0.92
C ARG A 194 -11.28 -21.31 -0.87
N GLY A 195 -12.01 -21.09 -1.97
CA GLY A 195 -13.47 -21.19 -1.98
C GLY A 195 -14.14 -20.14 -1.10
N LEU A 196 -13.50 -18.97 -0.92
CA LEU A 196 -13.99 -17.87 -0.09
C LEU A 196 -14.52 -16.75 -0.97
N SER A 197 -15.68 -16.21 -0.60
CA SER A 197 -16.20 -14.98 -1.19
C SER A 197 -15.53 -13.76 -0.57
N SER A 198 -15.43 -12.66 -1.32
CA SER A 198 -14.90 -11.42 -0.83
C SER A 198 -15.53 -10.20 -1.49
N THR A 199 -15.48 -9.07 -0.80
CA THR A 199 -15.86 -7.76 -1.32
C THR A 199 -14.62 -7.03 -1.81
N VAL A 200 -14.69 -6.43 -3.01
CA VAL A 200 -13.59 -5.57 -3.49
C VAL A 200 -13.79 -4.17 -2.94
N ILE A 201 -12.82 -3.70 -2.17
CA ILE A 201 -12.68 -2.31 -1.75
C ILE A 201 -11.30 -1.86 -2.20
N PRO A 202 -11.19 -1.07 -3.27
CA PRO A 202 -9.90 -0.61 -3.78
C PRO A 202 -9.25 0.39 -2.81
N ASN A 203 -7.96 0.59 -2.96
CA ASN A 203 -7.27 1.67 -2.27
C ASN A 203 -7.89 3.01 -2.68
N VAL A 204 -7.91 3.94 -1.75
CA VAL A 204 -8.59 5.24 -1.91
C VAL A 204 -7.67 6.42 -1.61
N TYR A 205 -8.15 7.61 -1.98
CA TYR A 205 -7.51 8.88 -1.63
C TYR A 205 -8.57 9.91 -1.20
N ASP A 206 -8.19 10.89 -0.37
CA ASP A 206 -9.11 11.96 0.05
C ASP A 206 -9.23 13.03 -1.05
N PHE A 207 -10.07 12.78 -2.05
CA PHE A 207 -10.32 13.72 -3.15
C PHE A 207 -11.12 14.95 -2.72
N ALA A 208 -11.66 14.98 -1.50
CA ALA A 208 -12.31 16.19 -0.95
C ALA A 208 -11.27 17.17 -0.37
N ALA A 209 -10.08 16.67 -0.03
CA ALA A 209 -8.98 17.52 0.41
C ALA A 209 -8.47 18.41 -0.75
N ARG A 210 -7.85 19.53 -0.40
CA ARG A 210 -7.18 20.36 -1.39
C ARG A 210 -5.74 19.90 -1.56
N PRO A 211 -5.28 19.58 -2.79
CA PRO A 211 -3.90 19.25 -3.02
C PRO A 211 -3.00 20.46 -2.67
N ARG A 212 -1.84 20.18 -2.08
CA ARG A 212 -0.83 21.19 -1.85
C ARG A 212 -0.33 21.72 -3.19
N GLY A 213 -0.42 23.02 -3.39
CA GLY A 213 0.16 23.69 -4.54
C GLY A 213 1.62 24.10 -4.32
N VAL A 214 2.17 24.85 -5.28
CA VAL A 214 3.43 25.56 -5.08
C VAL A 214 3.21 26.70 -4.08
N ASP A 215 3.98 26.72 -3.01
CA ASP A 215 3.93 27.69 -1.92
C ASP A 215 5.31 28.35 -1.67
N GLU A 216 5.41 29.23 -0.69
CA GLU A 216 6.66 29.92 -0.36
C GLU A 216 7.80 28.96 0.05
N TYR A 217 7.46 27.80 0.61
CA TYR A 217 8.45 26.83 1.02
C TYR A 217 9.00 26.05 -0.20
N ASN A 218 8.12 25.50 -1.03
CA ASN A 218 8.51 24.57 -2.09
C ASN A 218 8.77 25.24 -3.46
N ARG A 219 8.54 26.55 -3.60
CA ARG A 219 8.81 27.27 -4.86
C ARG A 219 10.27 27.22 -5.29
N THR A 220 11.20 26.97 -4.36
CA THR A 220 12.63 26.88 -4.64
C THR A 220 13.09 25.45 -5.00
N LEU A 221 12.23 24.43 -4.89
CA LEU A 221 12.60 23.04 -5.13
C LEU A 221 13.29 22.84 -6.49
N ARG A 222 12.75 23.42 -7.55
CA ARG A 222 13.34 23.28 -8.90
C ARG A 222 14.73 23.91 -8.99
N ALA A 223 14.92 25.08 -8.40
CA ALA A 223 16.23 25.74 -8.34
C ALA A 223 17.21 24.95 -7.47
N ASP A 224 16.77 24.45 -6.31
CA ASP A 224 17.58 23.64 -5.39
C ASP A 224 17.98 22.29 -6.00
N LEU A 225 17.18 21.78 -6.95
CA LEU A 225 17.54 20.64 -7.81
C LEU A 225 18.46 21.02 -9.00
N GLY A 226 18.89 22.30 -9.12
CA GLY A 226 19.75 22.77 -10.21
C GLY A 226 19.04 22.86 -11.56
N MET A 227 17.71 23.05 -11.58
CA MET A 227 16.93 23.21 -12.81
C MET A 227 16.91 24.66 -13.29
N GLY A 228 16.97 24.83 -14.61
CA GLY A 228 16.81 26.12 -15.27
C GLY A 228 15.37 26.42 -15.65
N GLU A 229 15.16 27.63 -16.16
CA GLU A 229 13.87 28.02 -16.73
C GLU A 229 13.56 27.19 -18.00
N GLY A 230 12.37 26.64 -18.09
CA GLY A 230 11.96 25.77 -19.20
C GLY A 230 12.34 24.30 -19.08
N ASP A 231 13.10 23.90 -18.05
CA ASP A 231 13.35 22.47 -17.77
C ASP A 231 12.07 21.79 -17.25
N PHE A 232 11.91 20.49 -17.52
CA PHE A 232 10.80 19.70 -17.02
C PHE A 232 11.21 18.83 -15.83
N LEU A 233 10.38 18.78 -14.80
CA LEU A 233 10.55 17.88 -13.66
C LEU A 233 9.65 16.65 -13.83
N PHE A 234 10.25 15.49 -14.06
CA PHE A 234 9.56 14.21 -14.02
C PHE A 234 9.74 13.59 -12.65
N LEU A 235 8.64 13.22 -12.03
CA LEU A 235 8.62 12.58 -10.71
C LEU A 235 8.34 11.09 -10.84
N GLN A 236 9.21 10.25 -10.29
CA GLN A 236 8.92 8.85 -10.01
C GLN A 236 8.75 8.66 -8.50
N PRO A 237 7.52 8.65 -7.98
CA PRO A 237 7.24 8.65 -6.55
C PRO A 237 7.29 7.23 -5.97
N THR A 238 8.41 6.55 -6.15
CA THR A 238 8.58 5.14 -5.76
C THR A 238 9.93 4.90 -5.11
N ARG A 239 10.04 3.75 -4.41
CA ARG A 239 11.33 3.26 -3.91
C ARG A 239 12.23 2.85 -5.06
N VAL A 240 13.55 2.87 -4.82
CA VAL A 240 14.55 2.42 -5.79
C VAL A 240 14.69 0.89 -5.70
N ILE A 241 13.78 0.18 -6.35
CA ILE A 241 13.76 -1.30 -6.43
C ILE A 241 13.37 -1.76 -7.83
N ALA A 242 13.88 -2.91 -8.27
CA ALA A 242 13.78 -3.36 -9.67
C ALA A 242 12.34 -3.38 -10.22
N ARG A 243 11.36 -3.89 -9.44
CA ARG A 243 9.97 -3.94 -9.90
C ARG A 243 9.33 -2.58 -10.19
N LYS A 244 9.96 -1.47 -9.78
CA LYS A 244 9.47 -0.11 -10.05
C LYS A 244 9.89 0.42 -11.42
N GLY A 245 10.76 -0.30 -12.15
CA GLY A 245 11.05 -0.06 -13.57
C GLY A 245 11.65 1.33 -13.87
N ILE A 246 12.54 1.83 -12.98
CA ILE A 246 13.13 3.17 -13.12
C ILE A 246 13.88 3.29 -14.45
N GLU A 247 14.44 2.19 -14.96
CA GLU A 247 15.08 2.10 -16.26
C GLU A 247 14.16 2.54 -17.42
N HIS A 248 12.87 2.24 -17.35
CA HIS A 248 11.91 2.69 -18.37
C HIS A 248 11.65 4.20 -18.32
N ALA A 249 11.65 4.79 -17.12
CA ALA A 249 11.56 6.24 -16.99
C ALA A 249 12.81 6.93 -17.54
N ILE A 250 14.00 6.35 -17.31
CA ILE A 250 15.28 6.82 -17.91
C ILE A 250 15.24 6.72 -19.43
N GLU A 251 14.78 5.58 -19.98
CA GLU A 251 14.60 5.40 -21.42
C GLU A 251 13.64 6.43 -22.01
N LEU A 252 12.48 6.64 -21.37
CA LEU A 252 11.50 7.65 -21.80
C LEU A 252 12.15 9.02 -21.90
N VAL A 253 12.86 9.46 -20.85
CA VAL A 253 13.53 10.77 -20.84
C VAL A 253 14.54 10.89 -21.97
N SER A 254 15.38 9.87 -22.19
CA SER A 254 16.34 9.84 -23.28
C SER A 254 15.67 9.96 -24.66
N ARG A 255 14.52 9.30 -24.89
CA ARG A 255 13.77 9.34 -26.15
C ARG A 255 12.98 10.64 -26.37
N LEU A 256 12.82 11.51 -25.36
CA LEU A 256 12.29 12.84 -25.54
C LEU A 256 13.26 13.80 -26.24
N GLY A 257 14.54 13.44 -26.35
CA GLY A 257 15.55 14.12 -27.17
C GLY A 257 16.11 15.38 -26.54
N GLU A 258 16.07 16.52 -27.26
CA GLU A 258 16.70 17.78 -26.82
C GLU A 258 16.08 18.47 -25.62
N ARG A 259 14.97 17.93 -25.10
CA ARG A 259 14.29 18.50 -23.92
C ARG A 259 15.12 18.29 -22.67
N ARG A 260 15.31 19.33 -21.91
CA ARG A 260 15.93 19.22 -20.58
C ARG A 260 14.89 18.68 -19.59
N VAL A 261 15.06 17.42 -19.21
CA VAL A 261 14.22 16.74 -18.24
C VAL A 261 15.08 16.27 -17.08
N LYS A 262 14.71 16.65 -15.87
CA LYS A 262 15.26 16.10 -14.64
C LYS A 262 14.31 15.00 -14.14
N LEU A 263 14.81 13.78 -13.98
CA LEU A 263 14.07 12.65 -13.42
C LEU A 263 14.37 12.54 -11.93
N LEU A 264 13.36 12.81 -11.10
CA LEU A 264 13.45 12.76 -9.64
C LEU A 264 12.80 11.49 -9.11
N VAL A 265 13.55 10.62 -8.46
CA VAL A 265 13.04 9.47 -7.69
C VAL A 265 12.95 9.86 -6.22
N SER A 266 11.73 9.89 -5.66
CA SER A 266 11.46 10.57 -4.39
C SER A 266 11.86 9.79 -3.13
N HIS A 267 11.97 8.46 -3.20
CA HIS A 267 12.29 7.65 -2.03
C HIS A 267 13.75 7.21 -2.06
N GLN A 268 14.39 7.32 -0.89
CA GLN A 268 15.75 6.84 -0.71
C GLN A 268 15.80 5.30 -0.72
N GLU A 269 16.95 4.78 -1.12
CA GLU A 269 17.29 3.36 -0.99
C GLU A 269 17.46 3.03 0.49
N ARG A 270 16.75 2.00 1.00
CA ARG A 270 16.98 1.49 2.37
C ARG A 270 16.93 -0.03 2.52
N ASP A 271 16.29 -0.80 1.62
CA ASP A 271 15.95 -2.18 1.96
C ASP A 271 16.29 -3.28 0.93
N GLU A 272 16.66 -3.00 -0.31
CA GLU A 272 16.82 -4.03 -1.36
C GLU A 272 18.13 -3.95 -2.19
N GLY A 273 19.20 -3.38 -1.63
CA GLY A 273 20.56 -3.52 -2.16
C GLY A 273 21.02 -2.43 -3.13
N THR A 274 22.30 -2.07 -3.00
CA THR A 274 23.03 -1.05 -3.77
C THR A 274 23.17 -1.38 -5.25
N ASP A 275 22.98 -2.65 -5.65
CA ASP A 275 23.24 -3.11 -7.01
C ASP A 275 22.25 -2.57 -8.04
N TYR A 276 20.95 -2.49 -7.70
CA TYR A 276 19.97 -1.92 -8.62
C TYR A 276 20.17 -0.42 -8.77
N TYR A 277 20.43 0.30 -7.67
CA TYR A 277 20.73 1.73 -7.73
C TYR A 277 21.95 2.02 -8.63
N ARG A 278 23.05 1.27 -8.45
CA ARG A 278 24.24 1.42 -9.29
C ARG A 278 23.92 1.23 -10.78
N ARG A 279 23.15 0.17 -11.12
CA ARG A 279 22.76 -0.10 -12.51
C ARG A 279 21.93 1.03 -13.13
N ILE A 280 20.94 1.58 -12.41
CA ILE A 280 20.14 2.70 -12.95
C ILE A 280 20.95 3.98 -13.08
N ALA A 281 21.88 4.24 -12.15
CA ALA A 281 22.78 5.39 -12.24
C ALA A 281 23.73 5.27 -13.44
N GLU A 282 24.33 4.10 -13.66
CA GLU A 282 25.17 3.82 -14.84
C GLU A 282 24.36 3.93 -16.13
N TYR A 283 23.13 3.41 -16.15
CA TYR A 283 22.25 3.49 -17.33
C TYR A 283 21.83 4.94 -17.63
N ALA A 284 21.50 5.73 -16.61
CA ALA A 284 21.21 7.14 -16.77
C ALA A 284 22.42 7.91 -17.31
N GLY A 285 23.63 7.63 -16.79
CA GLY A 285 24.87 8.19 -17.30
C GLY A 285 25.14 7.84 -18.76
N PHE A 286 24.94 6.58 -19.15
CA PHE A 286 25.07 6.11 -20.51
C PHE A 286 24.13 6.83 -21.50
N LEU A 287 22.86 7.02 -21.08
CA LEU A 287 21.85 7.70 -21.88
C LEU A 287 21.86 9.24 -21.70
N LYS A 288 22.77 9.77 -20.88
CA LYS A 288 22.91 11.21 -20.57
C LYS A 288 21.62 11.82 -19.99
N VAL A 289 20.93 11.06 -19.14
CA VAL A 289 19.71 11.48 -18.42
C VAL A 289 20.11 12.07 -17.09
N ASP A 290 19.58 13.24 -16.74
CA ASP A 290 19.76 13.88 -15.43
C ASP A 290 18.85 13.21 -14.41
N LEU A 291 19.37 12.18 -13.75
CA LEU A 291 18.71 11.39 -12.73
C LEU A 291 19.08 11.88 -11.33
N VAL A 292 18.09 12.18 -10.52
CA VAL A 292 18.24 12.46 -9.09
C VAL A 292 17.50 11.38 -8.30
N ALA A 293 18.26 10.52 -7.64
CA ALA A 293 17.73 9.49 -6.74
C ALA A 293 18.50 9.52 -5.41
N GLY A 294 17.83 9.33 -4.29
CA GLY A 294 18.46 9.38 -2.97
C GLY A 294 18.95 10.78 -2.57
N SER A 295 18.32 11.83 -3.04
CA SER A 295 18.72 13.22 -2.75
C SER A 295 18.60 13.55 -1.26
N PRO A 296 19.63 14.22 -0.65
CA PRO A 296 19.53 14.71 0.72
C PRO A 296 18.50 15.85 0.88
N LEU A 297 18.02 16.43 -0.22
CA LEU A 297 16.96 17.43 -0.22
C LEU A 297 15.58 16.82 0.06
N LEU A 298 15.44 15.48 0.05
CA LEU A 298 14.16 14.80 0.22
C LEU A 298 14.10 14.10 1.57
N GLY A 299 12.93 14.20 2.22
CA GLY A 299 12.63 13.54 3.49
C GLY A 299 11.18 13.12 3.61
N THR A 300 10.86 12.51 4.74
CA THR A 300 9.48 12.08 5.06
C THR A 300 8.56 13.24 5.41
N SER A 301 9.14 14.38 5.78
CA SER A 301 8.44 15.63 6.11
C SER A 301 9.32 16.83 5.79
N ARG A 302 8.69 17.99 5.64
CA ARG A 302 9.39 19.28 5.52
C ARG A 302 10.29 19.53 6.72
N GLY A 303 11.46 20.12 6.49
CA GLY A 303 12.42 20.44 7.56
C GLY A 303 13.66 21.15 7.06
N SER A 304 14.70 21.13 7.90
CA SER A 304 16.02 21.65 7.57
C SER A 304 17.05 20.53 7.65
N GLY A 305 17.88 20.42 6.63
CA GLY A 305 19.00 19.48 6.60
C GLY A 305 20.16 19.93 7.50
N PRO A 306 21.20 19.07 7.67
CA PRO A 306 22.35 19.34 8.53
C PRO A 306 23.12 20.62 8.18
N GLU A 307 23.10 21.04 6.92
CA GLU A 307 23.77 22.23 6.41
C GLU A 307 22.83 23.45 6.30
N GLY A 308 21.64 23.39 6.92
CA GLY A 308 20.65 24.48 6.91
C GLY A 308 19.83 24.58 5.62
N GLY A 309 20.04 23.69 4.64
CA GLY A 309 19.23 23.61 3.43
C GLY A 309 17.81 23.06 3.72
N LYS A 310 16.86 23.34 2.82
CA LYS A 310 15.49 22.83 2.93
C LYS A 310 15.44 21.31 2.67
N ILE A 311 14.59 20.62 3.42
CA ILE A 311 14.17 19.24 3.14
C ILE A 311 12.73 19.30 2.66
N TYR A 312 12.51 18.78 1.45
CA TYR A 312 11.20 18.69 0.81
C TYR A 312 10.56 17.32 1.05
N ASP A 313 9.26 17.29 1.23
CA ASP A 313 8.51 16.05 1.29
C ASP A 313 8.00 15.63 -0.08
N LEU A 314 7.41 14.43 -0.16
CA LEU A 314 6.84 13.88 -1.39
C LEU A 314 5.78 14.82 -2.01
N TRP A 315 5.00 15.49 -1.18
CA TRP A 315 3.92 16.37 -1.63
C TRP A 315 4.45 17.65 -2.29
N ASP A 316 5.63 18.13 -1.87
CA ASP A 316 6.33 19.22 -2.54
C ASP A 316 6.83 18.81 -3.92
N CYS A 317 7.27 17.55 -4.06
CA CYS A 317 7.67 16.99 -5.35
C CYS A 317 6.47 16.91 -6.31
N TYR A 318 5.33 16.38 -5.84
CA TYR A 318 4.11 16.36 -6.66
C TYR A 318 3.66 17.76 -7.07
N ALA A 319 3.68 18.75 -6.16
CA ALA A 319 3.28 20.12 -6.48
C ALA A 319 4.09 20.71 -7.65
N ASN A 320 5.40 20.43 -7.69
CA ASN A 320 6.36 20.97 -8.66
C ASN A 320 6.56 20.11 -9.92
N ALA A 321 6.07 18.86 -9.94
CA ALA A 321 6.24 17.96 -11.08
C ALA A 321 5.42 18.39 -12.30
N ASP A 322 5.99 18.19 -13.49
CA ASP A 322 5.31 18.38 -14.77
C ASP A 322 4.67 17.09 -15.28
N LEU A 323 5.24 15.93 -14.92
CA LEU A 323 4.74 14.61 -15.27
C LEU A 323 5.16 13.60 -14.19
N VAL A 324 4.31 12.62 -13.94
CA VAL A 324 4.62 11.48 -13.07
C VAL A 324 4.90 10.25 -13.92
N THR A 325 6.00 9.56 -13.64
CA THR A 325 6.32 8.27 -14.25
C THR A 325 5.98 7.14 -13.26
N TYR A 326 5.21 6.15 -13.73
CA TYR A 326 4.80 4.99 -12.95
C TYR A 326 4.96 3.69 -13.73
N PRO A 327 6.22 3.32 -14.11
CA PRO A 327 6.52 2.18 -14.97
C PRO A 327 6.61 0.86 -14.20
N SER A 328 5.97 0.73 -13.05
CA SER A 328 6.04 -0.47 -12.21
C SER A 328 5.62 -1.73 -12.99
N ALA A 329 6.40 -2.80 -12.88
CA ALA A 329 6.10 -4.07 -13.52
C ALA A 329 4.85 -4.74 -12.91
N TYR A 330 4.68 -4.62 -11.60
CA TYR A 330 3.46 -5.09 -10.90
C TYR A 330 3.20 -4.27 -9.64
N GLU A 331 1.93 -4.14 -9.29
CA GLU A 331 1.43 -3.48 -8.08
C GLU A 331 0.18 -4.20 -7.57
N GLY A 332 -0.02 -4.18 -6.25
CA GLY A 332 -1.28 -4.66 -5.67
C GLY A 332 -2.47 -3.77 -6.02
N PHE A 333 -2.23 -2.44 -6.13
CA PHE A 333 -3.21 -1.48 -6.64
C PHE A 333 -2.53 -0.31 -7.37
N GLY A 334 -1.75 0.53 -6.66
CA GLY A 334 -1.05 1.68 -7.25
C GLY A 334 -1.35 3.00 -6.55
N ASN A 335 -0.98 3.14 -5.27
CA ASN A 335 -1.21 4.37 -4.51
C ASN A 335 -0.60 5.60 -5.19
N ALA A 336 0.61 5.50 -5.72
CA ALA A 336 1.27 6.60 -6.43
C ALA A 336 0.51 7.05 -7.70
N PHE A 337 -0.25 6.15 -8.33
CA PHE A 337 -1.16 6.53 -9.40
C PHE A 337 -2.29 7.42 -8.87
N LEU A 338 -2.95 7.06 -7.76
CA LEU A 338 -4.00 7.87 -7.15
C LEU A 338 -3.48 9.24 -6.68
N GLU A 339 -2.26 9.27 -6.12
CA GLU A 339 -1.60 10.51 -5.71
C GLU A 339 -1.37 11.43 -6.91
N ALA A 340 -0.86 10.90 -8.03
CA ALA A 340 -0.65 11.68 -9.25
C ALA A 340 -1.98 12.24 -9.79
N ILE A 341 -3.05 11.44 -9.77
CA ILE A 341 -4.39 11.85 -10.17
C ILE A 341 -4.92 12.96 -9.25
N PHE A 342 -4.74 12.81 -7.93
CA PHE A 342 -5.15 13.82 -6.94
C PHE A 342 -4.43 15.16 -7.16
N TYR A 343 -3.13 15.11 -7.46
CA TYR A 343 -2.33 16.30 -7.78
C TYR A 343 -2.54 16.83 -9.21
N LYS A 344 -3.48 16.24 -9.96
CA LYS A 344 -3.78 16.61 -11.35
C LYS A 344 -2.53 16.62 -12.23
N LYS A 345 -1.66 15.61 -12.07
CA LYS A 345 -0.46 15.47 -12.90
C LYS A 345 -0.74 14.51 -14.05
N PRO A 346 -0.23 14.80 -15.26
CA PRO A 346 -0.22 13.81 -16.31
C PRO A 346 0.64 12.62 -15.89
N VAL A 347 0.23 11.41 -16.27
CA VAL A 347 0.90 10.17 -15.82
C VAL A 347 1.32 9.35 -17.04
N MET A 348 2.57 8.90 -17.03
CA MET A 348 3.00 7.74 -17.81
C MET A 348 2.95 6.52 -16.90
N VAL A 349 2.21 5.49 -17.29
CA VAL A 349 1.97 4.29 -16.48
C VAL A 349 2.21 3.03 -17.29
N ASN A 350 2.84 2.03 -16.67
CA ASN A 350 2.89 0.68 -17.23
C ASN A 350 1.53 -0.01 -17.09
N ARG A 351 1.13 -0.79 -18.08
CA ARG A 351 -0.10 -1.58 -18.10
C ARG A 351 0.06 -2.88 -17.32
N TYR A 352 0.38 -2.76 -15.99
CA TYR A 352 0.42 -3.93 -15.12
C TYR A 352 -0.98 -4.53 -14.93
N SER A 353 -1.06 -5.80 -14.52
CA SER A 353 -2.30 -6.59 -14.50
C SER A 353 -3.47 -5.91 -13.79
N ILE A 354 -3.26 -5.30 -12.62
CA ILE A 354 -4.32 -4.62 -11.88
C ILE A 354 -4.73 -3.30 -12.55
N PHE A 355 -3.79 -2.59 -13.19
CA PHE A 355 -4.14 -1.42 -13.99
C PHE A 355 -5.06 -1.82 -15.16
N GLU A 356 -4.68 -2.87 -15.88
CA GLU A 356 -5.44 -3.40 -17.02
C GLU A 356 -6.86 -3.86 -16.62
N SER A 357 -6.99 -4.59 -15.50
CA SER A 357 -8.28 -5.16 -15.09
C SER A 357 -9.20 -4.18 -14.37
N ASP A 358 -8.66 -3.32 -13.49
CA ASP A 358 -9.46 -2.56 -12.52
C ASP A 358 -9.43 -1.04 -12.75
N ILE A 359 -8.38 -0.50 -13.41
CA ILE A 359 -8.18 0.95 -13.56
C ILE A 359 -8.42 1.42 -14.99
N GLU A 360 -7.80 0.77 -15.98
CA GLU A 360 -7.90 1.16 -17.39
C GLU A 360 -9.35 1.20 -17.91
N PRO A 361 -10.25 0.21 -17.57
CA PRO A 361 -11.64 0.22 -18.03
C PRO A 361 -12.46 1.41 -17.54
N ILE A 362 -12.02 2.11 -16.49
CA ILE A 362 -12.66 3.33 -15.98
C ILE A 362 -12.47 4.49 -16.96
N GLY A 363 -11.42 4.47 -17.79
CA GLY A 363 -11.20 5.42 -18.87
C GLY A 363 -10.32 6.61 -18.51
N PHE A 364 -9.37 6.42 -17.61
CA PHE A 364 -8.32 7.40 -17.31
C PHE A 364 -7.48 7.75 -18.56
N LYS A 365 -7.11 9.00 -18.69
CA LYS A 365 -6.27 9.52 -19.78
C LYS A 365 -4.81 9.56 -19.32
N THR A 366 -4.02 8.60 -19.80
CA THR A 366 -2.60 8.43 -19.43
C THR A 366 -1.75 8.16 -20.66
N ALA A 367 -0.45 8.38 -20.57
CA ALA A 367 0.49 7.85 -21.53
C ALA A 367 0.80 6.40 -21.13
N LEU A 368 0.32 5.43 -21.91
CA LEU A 368 0.49 4.03 -21.61
C LEU A 368 1.84 3.51 -22.07
N MET A 369 2.44 2.67 -21.25
CA MET A 369 3.52 1.77 -21.57
C MET A 369 2.99 0.34 -21.36
N ASP A 370 3.27 -0.55 -22.28
CA ASP A 370 2.97 -1.98 -22.12
C ASP A 370 4.28 -2.75 -22.17
N THR A 371 4.86 -2.98 -21.01
CA THR A 371 6.18 -3.61 -20.80
C THR A 371 7.35 -2.78 -21.30
N TYR A 372 7.22 -2.09 -22.45
CA TYR A 372 8.28 -1.31 -23.10
C TYR A 372 7.82 0.10 -23.45
N ILE A 373 8.77 1.04 -23.48
CA ILE A 373 8.53 2.38 -24.02
C ILE A 373 8.44 2.30 -25.56
N THR A 374 7.26 2.65 -26.09
CA THR A 374 7.01 2.70 -27.53
C THR A 374 7.08 4.14 -28.07
N ASP A 375 7.12 4.30 -29.39
CA ASP A 375 7.01 5.63 -30.00
C ASP A 375 5.66 6.29 -29.69
N GLU A 376 4.63 5.49 -29.50
CA GLU A 376 3.31 5.98 -29.08
C GLU A 376 3.36 6.54 -27.66
N THR A 377 3.98 5.82 -26.72
CA THR A 377 4.21 6.30 -25.35
C THR A 377 4.93 7.66 -25.37
N VAL A 378 6.03 7.76 -26.13
CA VAL A 378 6.80 9.01 -26.26
C VAL A 378 5.95 10.13 -26.88
N ARG A 379 5.18 9.85 -27.94
CA ARG A 379 4.27 10.84 -28.53
C ARG A 379 3.22 11.36 -27.55
N HIS A 380 2.59 10.47 -26.76
CA HIS A 380 1.61 10.87 -25.76
C HIS A 380 2.24 11.76 -24.66
N VAL A 381 3.44 11.40 -24.19
CA VAL A 381 4.15 12.24 -23.21
C VAL A 381 4.49 13.60 -23.81
N ARG A 382 4.99 13.67 -25.05
CA ARG A 382 5.26 14.94 -25.74
C ARG A 382 4.01 15.81 -25.81
N ARG A 383 2.86 15.22 -26.16
CA ARG A 383 1.61 15.95 -26.22
C ARG A 383 1.19 16.52 -24.85
N PHE A 384 1.38 15.78 -23.78
CA PHE A 384 1.15 16.32 -22.43
C PHE A 384 2.06 17.49 -22.08
N LEU A 385 3.30 17.52 -22.59
CA LEU A 385 4.24 18.62 -22.36
C LEU A 385 3.92 19.84 -23.24
N ASP A 386 3.54 19.62 -24.50
CA ASP A 386 3.41 20.66 -25.53
C ASP A 386 2.00 21.25 -25.68
N GLU A 387 0.95 20.48 -25.30
CA GLU A 387 -0.44 20.84 -25.46
C GLU A 387 -1.09 21.12 -24.10
N PRO A 388 -1.02 22.36 -23.55
CA PRO A 388 -1.53 22.67 -22.21
C PRO A 388 -3.04 22.38 -22.04
N GLU A 389 -3.85 22.60 -23.08
CA GLU A 389 -5.29 22.34 -23.04
C GLU A 389 -5.59 20.84 -22.96
N LEU A 390 -4.91 20.01 -23.77
CA LEU A 390 -5.02 18.56 -23.71
C LEU A 390 -4.63 18.04 -22.32
N ARG A 391 -3.51 18.53 -21.80
CA ARG A 391 -3.04 18.18 -20.45
C ARG A 391 -4.08 18.54 -19.39
N ARG A 392 -4.62 19.76 -19.43
CA ARG A 392 -5.64 20.21 -18.48
C ARG A 392 -6.89 19.34 -18.55
N GLU A 393 -7.43 19.11 -19.75
CA GLU A 393 -8.60 18.27 -19.96
C GLU A 393 -8.39 16.85 -19.42
N ALA A 394 -7.25 16.23 -19.75
CA ALA A 394 -6.92 14.88 -19.30
C ALA A 394 -6.81 14.79 -17.76
N THR A 395 -6.12 15.74 -17.13
CA THR A 395 -5.90 15.72 -15.68
C THR A 395 -7.15 16.06 -14.88
N GLU A 396 -8.00 16.99 -15.35
CA GLU A 396 -9.31 17.28 -14.75
C GLU A 396 -10.23 16.05 -14.85
N ARG A 397 -10.33 15.45 -16.04
CA ARG A 397 -11.10 14.21 -16.21
C ARG A 397 -10.63 13.11 -15.27
N ASN A 398 -9.32 12.90 -15.18
CA ASN A 398 -8.74 11.89 -14.31
C ASN A 398 -9.06 12.16 -12.83
N PHE A 399 -8.98 13.42 -12.40
CA PHE A 399 -9.37 13.81 -11.04
C PHE A 399 -10.83 13.46 -10.74
N GLU A 400 -11.76 13.76 -11.65
CA GLU A 400 -13.19 13.45 -11.50
C GLU A 400 -13.43 11.92 -11.46
N LEU A 401 -12.71 11.15 -12.28
CA LEU A 401 -12.77 9.69 -12.23
C LEU A 401 -12.20 9.15 -10.90
N GLY A 402 -11.05 9.68 -10.44
CA GLY A 402 -10.47 9.34 -9.15
C GLY A 402 -11.44 9.61 -8.00
N ARG A 403 -12.04 10.80 -7.98
CA ARG A 403 -13.06 11.19 -7.00
C ARG A 403 -14.28 10.25 -7.02
N LYS A 404 -14.73 9.85 -8.20
CA LYS A 404 -15.89 8.97 -8.35
C LYS A 404 -15.63 7.53 -7.91
N TYR A 405 -14.46 6.98 -8.20
CA TYR A 405 -14.20 5.55 -8.08
C TYR A 405 -13.23 5.18 -6.95
N PHE A 406 -12.47 6.14 -6.40
CA PHE A 406 -11.40 5.88 -5.43
C PHE A 406 -11.37 6.91 -4.29
N SER A 407 -12.53 7.47 -3.92
CA SER A 407 -12.62 8.48 -2.86
C SER A 407 -12.96 7.88 -1.49
N TYR A 408 -12.81 8.69 -0.45
CA TYR A 408 -13.23 8.38 0.91
C TYR A 408 -14.75 8.19 1.01
N GLU A 409 -15.53 8.89 0.22
CA GLU A 409 -16.99 8.75 0.16
C GLU A 409 -17.37 7.35 -0.37
N LEU A 410 -16.65 6.85 -1.37
CA LEU A 410 -16.84 5.47 -1.84
C LEU A 410 -16.44 4.47 -0.76
N LEU A 411 -15.30 4.68 -0.09
CA LEU A 411 -14.86 3.84 1.02
C LEU A 411 -15.92 3.80 2.13
N GLU A 412 -16.45 4.95 2.54
CA GLU A 412 -17.52 5.02 3.54
C GLU A 412 -18.73 4.16 3.13
N GLN A 413 -19.20 4.32 1.90
CA GLN A 413 -20.33 3.54 1.39
C GLN A 413 -20.06 2.03 1.43
N ARG A 414 -18.86 1.60 1.03
CA ARG A 414 -18.45 0.19 1.03
C ARG A 414 -18.32 -0.36 2.44
N LEU A 415 -17.68 0.37 3.34
CA LEU A 415 -17.53 -0.01 4.74
C LEU A 415 -18.88 -0.12 5.44
N ARG A 416 -19.79 0.82 5.21
CA ARG A 416 -21.15 0.76 5.72
C ARG A 416 -21.83 -0.54 5.30
N THR A 417 -21.73 -0.93 4.04
CA THR A 417 -22.29 -2.18 3.53
C THR A 417 -21.68 -3.41 4.20
N VAL A 418 -20.34 -3.46 4.31
CA VAL A 418 -19.64 -4.61 4.92
C VAL A 418 -19.97 -4.74 6.39
N ILE A 419 -20.05 -3.63 7.14
CA ILE A 419 -20.39 -3.62 8.58
C ILE A 419 -21.85 -4.03 8.80
N MET A 420 -22.77 -3.54 7.95
CA MET A 420 -24.19 -3.92 8.03
C MET A 420 -24.42 -5.43 7.85
N ASN A 421 -23.60 -6.11 7.07
CA ASN A 421 -23.71 -7.55 6.86
C ASN A 421 -23.52 -8.37 8.15
N PHE A 422 -22.85 -7.83 9.17
CA PHE A 422 -22.76 -8.48 10.49
C PHE A 422 -24.03 -8.32 11.34
N GLY A 423 -24.89 -7.40 10.99
CA GLY A 423 -26.18 -7.19 11.69
C GLY A 423 -27.35 -8.02 11.13
N VAL A 424 -27.16 -8.69 9.98
CA VAL A 424 -28.23 -9.38 9.25
C VAL A 424 -28.18 -10.90 9.45
N VAL A 425 -27.11 -11.46 10.03
CA VAL A 425 -27.00 -12.90 10.28
C VAL A 425 -27.75 -13.23 11.58
N GLY A 426 -29.04 -13.52 11.42
CA GLY A 426 -29.96 -14.05 12.39
C GLY A 426 -30.54 -15.35 11.90
#